data_e0c18dc5d508e7dec7f2602a6cd1518b
#
_entry.id   e0c18dc5d508e7dec7f2602a6cd1518b
#
_cell.length_a   1.000
_cell.length_b   1.000
_cell.length_c   1.000
_cell.angle_alpha   90.00
_cell.angle_beta   90.00
_cell.angle_gamma   90.00
#
_symmetry.space_group_name_H-M   'P 1'
#
loop_
_entity.id
_entity.type
_entity.pdbx_description
1 polymer ?
#
loop_
_entity_poly.entity_id
_entity_poly.type
_entity_poly.pdbx_seq_one_letter_code
_entity_poly.pdbx_strand_id
1 'polypeptide(L)'
;MVKARFWKNRTLLDDFDLRLKDGPQALAIVAHDAMTGSQTRLTYGELGERVTRIAFNLAGLGIAPGDIVSYQLPNWWQFVALHLACLRIGAITNPIMPILRRRELEFMLNHARSKVIVTPRRFRDFDHGAMIAGMRDALPHLDHALVIGGEDEAAFERLHDQPVDGKAAEALFAARRPKPDDIIQVLYTSGTTGEPKGVMHTSNTQISNLGPYIERLHLSGRDIVFMASPLAHQTGFMYGLMMPIVLGCHVVLQDIWNRKVAADLFAAERPSFTMASTPFLADLTDEAEARPEAFRSLRVFLSAGAPIPRVLVRRATDHMGATIASGWGMTENGAVTVTKPEDPPEKAFETDGCPLPGMEVRVVDPADRPLAAGEEGRLQVRGSSNFVGYLKRPDFNAVDAEGWFDTGDLARIDSEGYVRITGRAKDIIIRGGENIPVVEIEGLVYKHPDINDVAIVAMPDDRLGERACAFITTKPGTEVTLGDVTAFLSSLDITKNYLPERLEILDELPRTASGKIQKFRLREMAKTMKPGE
;
A
#
# COMPACT_ATOMS: atom_id res chain seq x y z
N MET A 1 -15.46 7.86 -21.99
CA MET A 1 -16.17 9.08 -21.54
C MET A 1 -15.98 9.36 -20.03
N VAL A 2 -16.00 8.38 -19.13
CA VAL A 2 -15.76 8.62 -17.69
C VAL A 2 -14.35 9.19 -17.44
N LYS A 3 -13.33 8.69 -18.14
CA LYS A 3 -11.95 9.18 -18.05
C LYS A 3 -11.83 10.69 -18.32
N ALA A 4 -12.47 11.20 -19.36
CA ALA A 4 -12.38 12.61 -19.75
C ALA A 4 -12.90 13.58 -18.67
N ARG A 5 -13.83 13.16 -17.82
CA ARG A 5 -14.38 13.99 -16.73
C ARG A 5 -13.44 14.07 -15.53
N PHE A 6 -12.72 12.98 -15.22
CA PHE A 6 -11.87 12.88 -14.03
C PHE A 6 -10.41 13.15 -14.34
N TRP A 7 -9.97 13.00 -15.58
CA TRP A 7 -8.62 13.35 -16.01
C TRP A 7 -8.51 14.86 -16.19
N LYS A 8 -7.79 15.49 -15.29
CA LYS A 8 -7.56 16.93 -15.28
C LYS A 8 -6.41 17.37 -16.20
N ASN A 9 -5.74 16.41 -16.86
CA ASN A 9 -4.58 16.63 -17.72
C ASN A 9 -3.48 17.47 -17.05
N ARG A 10 -3.22 17.19 -15.80
CA ARG A 10 -2.15 17.78 -15.00
C ARG A 10 -1.24 16.72 -14.43
N THR A 11 -0.04 17.11 -14.05
CA THR A 11 0.96 16.27 -13.42
C THR A 11 1.12 16.64 -11.95
N LEU A 12 1.73 15.78 -11.13
CA LEU A 12 2.08 16.14 -9.76
C LEU A 12 3.03 17.34 -9.68
N LEU A 13 3.84 17.56 -10.73
CA LEU A 13 4.71 18.74 -10.81
C LEU A 13 3.92 20.06 -10.89
N ASP A 14 2.73 20.07 -11.49
CA ASP A 14 1.89 21.27 -11.54
C ASP A 14 1.43 21.67 -10.14
N ASP A 15 1.04 20.68 -9.32
CA ASP A 15 0.71 20.91 -7.92
C ASP A 15 1.95 21.31 -7.11
N PHE A 16 3.08 20.64 -7.31
CA PHE A 16 4.32 20.97 -6.60
C PHE A 16 4.83 22.37 -6.93
N ASP A 17 4.84 22.75 -8.21
CA ASP A 17 5.23 24.10 -8.65
C ASP A 17 4.31 25.18 -8.05
N LEU A 18 3.01 24.89 -7.91
CA LEU A 18 2.08 25.78 -7.21
C LEU A 18 2.48 25.97 -5.73
N ARG A 19 2.91 24.89 -5.03
CA ARG A 19 3.37 25.00 -3.64
C ARG A 19 4.65 25.82 -3.52
N LEU A 20 5.59 25.62 -4.45
CA LEU A 20 6.83 26.41 -4.50
C LEU A 20 6.56 27.90 -4.73
N LYS A 21 5.56 28.23 -5.54
CA LYS A 21 5.18 29.62 -5.83
C LYS A 21 4.42 30.27 -4.68
N ASP A 22 3.40 29.60 -4.16
CA ASP A 22 2.41 30.22 -3.27
C ASP A 22 2.78 30.12 -1.79
N GLY A 23 3.59 29.13 -1.41
CA GLY A 23 3.94 28.89 -0.01
C GLY A 23 5.29 28.18 0.19
N PRO A 24 6.41 28.71 -0.33
CA PRO A 24 7.70 28.04 -0.23
C PRO A 24 8.17 27.82 1.21
N GLN A 25 7.72 28.66 2.15
CA GLN A 25 8.05 28.57 3.57
C GLN A 25 7.12 27.61 4.36
N ALA A 26 6.03 27.14 3.72
CA ALA A 26 5.16 26.17 4.37
C ALA A 26 5.88 24.83 4.50
N LEU A 27 5.64 24.16 5.65
CA LEU A 27 6.20 22.83 5.91
C LEU A 27 5.66 21.83 4.88
N ALA A 28 6.52 20.99 4.33
CA ALA A 28 6.17 19.93 3.39
C ALA A 28 6.33 18.55 4.02
N ILE A 29 7.42 18.31 4.74
CA ILE A 29 7.79 17.01 5.27
C ILE A 29 8.34 17.14 6.70
N VAL A 30 7.88 16.24 7.58
CA VAL A 30 8.54 15.88 8.83
C VAL A 30 8.85 14.40 8.75
N ALA A 31 10.11 14.02 8.59
CA ALA A 31 10.54 12.63 8.48
C ALA A 31 11.26 12.20 9.75
N HIS A 32 10.74 11.19 10.43
CA HIS A 32 11.36 10.57 11.59
C HIS A 32 12.26 9.42 11.17
N ASP A 33 13.52 9.47 11.55
CA ASP A 33 14.53 8.43 11.36
C ASP A 33 14.66 7.62 12.66
N ALA A 34 14.15 6.40 12.64
CA ALA A 34 14.18 5.52 13.82
C ALA A 34 15.60 5.01 14.15
N MET A 35 16.54 5.02 13.19
CA MET A 35 17.91 4.56 13.43
C MET A 35 18.72 5.57 14.24
N THR A 36 18.45 6.85 14.06
CA THR A 36 19.15 7.95 14.74
C THR A 36 18.30 8.62 15.82
N GLY A 37 16.98 8.41 15.80
CA GLY A 37 16.02 9.13 16.63
C GLY A 37 15.82 10.59 16.21
N SER A 38 16.40 11.01 15.10
CA SER A 38 16.32 12.39 14.61
C SER A 38 15.09 12.64 13.74
N GLN A 39 14.78 13.92 13.52
CA GLN A 39 13.74 14.35 12.58
C GLN A 39 14.33 15.31 11.55
N THR A 40 14.02 15.07 10.29
CA THR A 40 14.27 16.04 9.21
C THR A 40 12.99 16.79 8.93
N ARG A 41 13.05 18.12 8.98
CA ARG A 41 11.94 19.02 8.66
C ARG A 41 12.30 19.82 7.42
N LEU A 42 11.44 19.77 6.39
CA LEU A 42 11.64 20.49 5.14
C LEU A 42 10.42 21.31 4.80
N THR A 43 10.65 22.57 4.48
CA THR A 43 9.67 23.41 3.80
C THR A 43 9.54 23.01 2.33
N TYR A 44 8.48 23.46 1.65
CA TYR A 44 8.37 23.24 0.19
C TYR A 44 9.54 23.86 -0.58
N GLY A 45 10.04 25.03 -0.16
CA GLY A 45 11.22 25.66 -0.75
C GLY A 45 12.47 24.82 -0.64
N GLU A 46 12.80 24.34 0.58
CA GLU A 46 13.96 23.49 0.82
C GLU A 46 13.86 22.15 0.07
N LEU A 47 12.66 21.55 0.03
CA LEU A 47 12.39 20.36 -0.79
C LEU A 47 12.62 20.67 -2.28
N GLY A 48 12.12 21.81 -2.77
CA GLY A 48 12.28 22.26 -4.15
C GLY A 48 13.74 22.44 -4.57
N GLU A 49 14.57 23.02 -3.70
CA GLU A 49 16.02 23.14 -3.94
C GLU A 49 16.69 21.76 -4.07
N ARG A 50 16.38 20.84 -3.16
CA ARG A 50 16.90 19.46 -3.20
C ARG A 50 16.44 18.72 -4.45
N VAL A 51 15.15 18.82 -4.80
CA VAL A 51 14.59 18.25 -6.03
C VAL A 51 15.30 18.78 -7.27
N THR A 52 15.55 20.09 -7.34
CA THR A 52 16.24 20.72 -8.47
C THR A 52 17.65 20.19 -8.63
N ARG A 53 18.41 20.11 -7.53
CA ARG A 53 19.79 19.58 -7.55
C ARG A 53 19.83 18.10 -7.93
N ILE A 54 19.00 17.27 -7.31
CA ILE A 54 18.91 15.83 -7.62
C ILE A 54 18.53 15.63 -9.08
N ALA A 55 17.53 16.33 -9.59
CA ALA A 55 17.07 16.21 -10.97
C ALA A 55 18.16 16.58 -11.99
N PHE A 56 18.83 17.71 -11.78
CA PHE A 56 19.86 18.19 -12.68
C PHE A 56 21.07 17.24 -12.71
N ASN A 57 21.51 16.79 -11.55
CA ASN A 57 22.64 15.87 -11.43
C ASN A 57 22.32 14.46 -11.91
N LEU A 58 21.10 13.95 -11.73
CA LEU A 58 20.64 12.70 -12.37
C LEU A 58 20.70 12.80 -13.90
N ALA A 59 20.25 13.93 -14.46
CA ALA A 59 20.37 14.15 -15.90
C ALA A 59 21.83 14.22 -16.35
N GLY A 60 22.72 14.78 -15.51
CA GLY A 60 24.17 14.79 -15.71
C GLY A 60 24.80 13.38 -15.71
N LEU A 61 24.21 12.43 -15.01
CA LEU A 61 24.57 11.01 -15.07
C LEU A 61 24.08 10.30 -16.34
N GLY A 62 23.46 11.02 -17.29
CA GLY A 62 22.96 10.47 -18.54
C GLY A 62 21.54 9.93 -18.50
N ILE A 63 20.79 10.16 -17.42
CA ILE A 63 19.38 9.73 -17.34
C ILE A 63 18.53 10.61 -18.25
N ALA A 64 17.77 9.95 -19.13
CA ALA A 64 16.91 10.55 -20.14
C ALA A 64 15.42 10.31 -19.86
N PRO A 65 14.51 11.06 -20.51
CA PRO A 65 13.08 10.77 -20.43
C PRO A 65 12.77 9.32 -20.83
N GLY A 66 11.94 8.65 -20.01
CA GLY A 66 11.58 7.25 -20.18
C GLY A 66 12.53 6.23 -19.55
N ASP A 67 13.74 6.65 -19.12
CA ASP A 67 14.61 5.76 -18.35
C ASP A 67 14.01 5.46 -16.96
N ILE A 68 14.23 4.24 -16.47
CA ILE A 68 13.71 3.83 -15.16
C ILE A 68 14.78 4.04 -14.08
N VAL A 69 14.40 4.82 -13.07
CA VAL A 69 15.15 5.05 -11.84
C VAL A 69 14.47 4.25 -10.72
N SER A 70 15.15 3.22 -10.25
CA SER A 70 14.71 2.41 -9.11
C SER A 70 15.27 2.97 -7.80
N TYR A 71 14.50 2.84 -6.73
CA TYR A 71 14.99 3.16 -5.40
C TYR A 71 14.34 2.28 -4.33
N GLN A 72 15.18 1.74 -3.46
CA GLN A 72 14.79 0.90 -2.35
C GLN A 72 14.99 1.69 -1.04
N LEU A 73 14.10 2.65 -0.78
CA LEU A 73 14.22 3.58 0.33
C LEU A 73 13.10 3.42 1.35
N PRO A 74 13.37 3.64 2.64
CA PRO A 74 12.35 3.81 3.67
C PRO A 74 11.53 5.09 3.46
N ASN A 75 10.61 5.39 4.40
CA ASN A 75 9.82 6.62 4.42
C ASN A 75 10.69 7.84 4.80
N TRP A 76 11.72 8.10 4.02
CA TRP A 76 12.64 9.22 4.18
C TRP A 76 12.31 10.36 3.22
N TRP A 77 12.75 11.58 3.53
CA TRP A 77 12.56 12.72 2.64
C TRP A 77 13.18 12.51 1.25
N GLN A 78 14.29 11.76 1.18
CA GLN A 78 14.98 11.43 -0.08
C GLN A 78 14.06 10.66 -1.03
N PHE A 79 13.17 9.82 -0.52
CA PHE A 79 12.18 9.11 -1.34
C PHE A 79 11.29 10.10 -2.10
N VAL A 80 10.74 11.09 -1.37
CA VAL A 80 9.87 12.13 -1.96
C VAL A 80 10.63 13.00 -2.94
N ALA A 81 11.83 13.47 -2.56
CA ALA A 81 12.67 14.31 -3.40
C ALA A 81 13.07 13.61 -4.68
N LEU A 82 13.44 12.32 -4.60
CA LEU A 82 13.87 11.53 -5.75
C LEU A 82 12.72 11.28 -6.73
N HIS A 83 11.50 11.00 -6.23
CA HIS A 83 10.33 10.88 -7.09
C HIS A 83 10.08 12.17 -7.89
N LEU A 84 10.02 13.31 -7.20
CA LEU A 84 9.82 14.61 -7.85
C LEU A 84 10.97 14.97 -8.82
N ALA A 85 12.19 14.62 -8.47
CA ALA A 85 13.36 14.83 -9.33
C ALA A 85 13.27 14.00 -10.63
N CYS A 86 12.88 12.74 -10.53
CA CYS A 86 12.64 11.89 -11.70
C CYS A 86 11.56 12.49 -12.62
N LEU A 87 10.45 12.95 -12.04
CA LEU A 87 9.40 13.63 -12.82
C LEU A 87 9.94 14.88 -13.53
N ARG A 88 10.80 15.70 -12.89
CA ARG A 88 11.40 16.90 -13.50
C ARG A 88 12.16 16.60 -14.79
N ILE A 89 12.77 15.43 -14.89
CA ILE A 89 13.59 15.03 -16.06
C ILE A 89 12.88 14.01 -16.96
N GLY A 90 11.58 13.72 -16.71
CA GLY A 90 10.79 12.77 -17.50
C GLY A 90 11.18 11.30 -17.29
N ALA A 91 11.92 10.98 -16.23
CA ALA A 91 12.28 9.61 -15.88
C ALA A 91 11.12 8.91 -15.17
N ILE A 92 11.04 7.58 -15.34
CA ILE A 92 10.04 6.72 -14.72
C ILE A 92 10.57 6.24 -13.38
N THR A 93 9.76 6.32 -12.34
CA THR A 93 10.13 5.84 -11.00
C THR A 93 9.72 4.38 -10.78
N ASN A 94 10.60 3.63 -10.12
CA ASN A 94 10.33 2.27 -9.67
C ASN A 94 10.68 2.15 -8.17
N PRO A 95 9.75 2.53 -7.29
CA PRO A 95 9.90 2.37 -5.86
C PRO A 95 9.90 0.89 -5.46
N ILE A 96 10.86 0.48 -4.64
CA ILE A 96 11.02 -0.90 -4.19
C ILE A 96 11.02 -0.94 -2.67
N MET A 97 10.29 -1.88 -2.09
CA MET A 97 10.19 -1.99 -0.63
C MET A 97 11.52 -2.43 0.01
N PRO A 98 11.96 -1.78 1.11
CA PRO A 98 13.23 -2.11 1.78
C PRO A 98 13.33 -3.53 2.34
N ILE A 99 12.20 -4.21 2.51
CA ILE A 99 12.17 -5.60 2.98
C ILE A 99 12.65 -6.61 1.93
N LEU A 100 12.58 -6.27 0.64
CA LEU A 100 12.97 -7.17 -0.44
C LEU A 100 14.50 -7.37 -0.48
N ARG A 101 14.92 -8.53 -0.96
CA ARG A 101 16.32 -8.95 -0.95
C ARG A 101 16.80 -9.23 -2.37
N ARG A 102 18.00 -9.80 -2.49
CA ARG A 102 18.70 -10.02 -3.75
C ARG A 102 17.83 -10.63 -4.84
N ARG A 103 17.12 -11.71 -4.55
CA ARG A 103 16.32 -12.45 -5.54
C ARG A 103 15.24 -11.58 -6.21
N GLU A 104 14.48 -10.88 -5.39
CA GLU A 104 13.40 -10.02 -5.89
C GLU A 104 13.97 -8.79 -6.60
N LEU A 105 15.04 -8.18 -6.05
CA LEU A 105 15.68 -7.02 -6.64
C LEU A 105 16.28 -7.34 -8.01
N GLU A 106 17.02 -8.46 -8.12
CA GLU A 106 17.62 -8.88 -9.38
C GLU A 106 16.58 -9.03 -10.48
N PHE A 107 15.46 -9.68 -10.16
CA PHE A 107 14.34 -9.80 -11.08
C PHE A 107 13.77 -8.42 -11.46
N MET A 108 13.41 -7.59 -10.47
CA MET A 108 12.75 -6.30 -10.71
C MET A 108 13.65 -5.34 -11.50
N LEU A 109 14.93 -5.24 -11.14
CA LEU A 109 15.87 -4.33 -11.81
C LEU A 109 16.13 -4.75 -13.26
N ASN A 110 16.29 -6.04 -13.52
CA ASN A 110 16.48 -6.57 -14.88
C ASN A 110 15.21 -6.47 -15.71
N HIS A 111 14.06 -6.85 -15.14
CA HIS A 111 12.76 -6.74 -15.83
C HIS A 111 12.43 -5.29 -16.19
N ALA A 112 12.64 -4.35 -15.25
CA ALA A 112 12.47 -2.92 -15.49
C ALA A 112 13.57 -2.34 -16.39
N ARG A 113 14.73 -2.99 -16.54
CA ARG A 113 15.95 -2.44 -17.17
C ARG A 113 16.37 -1.12 -16.52
N SER A 114 16.39 -1.13 -15.19
CA SER A 114 16.70 0.06 -14.40
C SER A 114 18.09 0.58 -14.70
N LYS A 115 18.20 1.90 -14.94
CA LYS A 115 19.45 2.59 -15.19
C LYS A 115 20.16 2.99 -13.90
N VAL A 116 19.36 3.33 -12.89
CA VAL A 116 19.85 3.74 -11.57
C VAL A 116 19.14 2.92 -10.51
N ILE A 117 19.87 2.56 -9.46
CA ILE A 117 19.31 2.14 -8.18
C ILE A 117 19.82 3.05 -7.06
N VAL A 118 18.91 3.51 -6.20
CA VAL A 118 19.25 4.25 -4.97
C VAL A 118 18.86 3.41 -3.77
N THR A 119 19.79 3.19 -2.85
CA THR A 119 19.55 2.43 -1.60
C THR A 119 20.16 3.14 -0.40
N PRO A 120 19.70 2.89 0.84
CA PRO A 120 20.47 3.24 2.02
C PRO A 120 21.72 2.36 2.09
N ARG A 121 22.80 2.83 2.73
CA ARG A 121 23.92 1.96 3.08
C ARG A 121 23.44 0.84 4.00
N ARG A 122 22.81 1.23 5.11
CA ARG A 122 22.19 0.29 6.06
C ARG A 122 20.80 0.79 6.43
N PHE A 123 19.87 -0.16 6.58
CA PHE A 123 18.56 0.11 7.13
C PHE A 123 18.13 -1.08 7.99
N ARG A 124 17.74 -0.81 9.24
CA ARG A 124 17.66 -1.85 10.28
C ARG A 124 19.01 -2.58 10.37
N ASP A 125 18.99 -3.90 10.48
CA ASP A 125 20.21 -4.71 10.60
C ASP A 125 20.76 -5.20 9.25
N PHE A 126 20.33 -4.60 8.13
CA PHE A 126 20.70 -5.07 6.79
C PHE A 126 21.54 -4.05 6.01
N ASP A 127 22.61 -4.54 5.36
CA ASP A 127 23.49 -3.75 4.50
C ASP A 127 23.02 -3.83 3.03
N HIS A 128 22.21 -2.84 2.63
CA HIS A 128 21.69 -2.73 1.27
C HIS A 128 22.77 -2.34 0.27
N GLY A 129 23.71 -1.49 0.69
CA GLY A 129 24.83 -1.09 -0.15
C GLY A 129 25.68 -2.27 -0.57
N ALA A 130 26.08 -3.12 0.39
CA ALA A 130 26.84 -4.32 0.10
C ALA A 130 26.05 -5.33 -0.77
N MET A 131 24.74 -5.45 -0.56
CA MET A 131 23.89 -6.31 -1.40
C MET A 131 23.93 -5.86 -2.86
N ILE A 132 23.72 -4.55 -3.14
CA ILE A 132 23.72 -4.03 -4.51
C ILE A 132 25.12 -4.15 -5.14
N ALA A 133 26.18 -3.85 -4.40
CA ALA A 133 27.54 -4.02 -4.89
C ALA A 133 27.81 -5.46 -5.34
N GLY A 134 27.36 -6.45 -4.56
CA GLY A 134 27.49 -7.89 -4.88
C GLY A 134 26.58 -8.39 -6.01
N MET A 135 25.70 -7.54 -6.55
CA MET A 135 24.77 -7.87 -7.65
C MET A 135 25.16 -7.25 -9.00
N ARG A 136 26.16 -6.38 -9.05
CA ARG A 136 26.50 -5.57 -10.25
C ARG A 136 26.63 -6.39 -11.52
N ASP A 137 27.32 -7.53 -11.48
CA ASP A 137 27.54 -8.40 -12.63
C ASP A 137 26.25 -9.03 -13.17
N ALA A 138 25.23 -9.20 -12.30
CA ALA A 138 23.92 -9.73 -12.67
C ALA A 138 22.96 -8.65 -13.21
N LEU A 139 23.37 -7.37 -13.23
CA LEU A 139 22.53 -6.22 -13.58
C LEU A 139 23.12 -5.44 -14.77
N PRO A 140 23.11 -6.00 -16.01
CA PRO A 140 23.81 -5.44 -17.17
C PRO A 140 23.23 -4.10 -17.66
N HIS A 141 22.01 -3.73 -17.22
CA HIS A 141 21.36 -2.47 -17.59
C HIS A 141 21.54 -1.37 -16.54
N LEU A 142 22.14 -1.70 -15.40
CA LEU A 142 22.30 -0.76 -14.30
C LEU A 142 23.58 0.06 -14.51
N ASP A 143 23.44 1.33 -14.87
CA ASP A 143 24.57 2.22 -15.08
C ASP A 143 25.12 2.73 -13.74
N HIS A 144 24.25 3.12 -12.81
CA HIS A 144 24.62 3.72 -11.53
C HIS A 144 23.96 3.03 -10.33
N ALA A 145 24.73 2.79 -9.28
CA ALA A 145 24.27 2.38 -7.97
C ALA A 145 24.65 3.46 -6.95
N LEU A 146 23.67 4.18 -6.44
CA LEU A 146 23.85 5.28 -5.51
C LEU A 146 23.40 4.87 -4.12
N VAL A 147 24.16 5.25 -3.12
CA VAL A 147 23.96 4.80 -1.73
C VAL A 147 23.85 6.02 -0.81
N ILE A 148 22.74 6.14 -0.08
CA ILE A 148 22.59 7.14 0.99
C ILE A 148 23.50 6.74 2.16
N GLY A 149 24.38 7.64 2.58
CA GLY A 149 25.47 7.34 3.50
C GLY A 149 26.62 6.53 2.86
N GLY A 150 26.72 6.58 1.52
CA GLY A 150 27.78 5.98 0.74
C GLY A 150 29.04 6.85 0.71
N GLU A 151 30.05 6.36 0.00
CA GLU A 151 31.35 7.03 -0.16
C GLU A 151 31.64 7.25 -1.65
N ASP A 152 32.49 8.21 -1.94
CA ASP A 152 33.02 8.52 -3.29
C ASP A 152 31.90 8.72 -4.36
N GLU A 153 32.09 8.09 -5.51
CA GLU A 153 31.17 8.21 -6.66
C GLU A 153 29.79 7.54 -6.41
N ALA A 154 29.73 6.61 -5.48
CA ALA A 154 28.47 5.94 -5.10
C ALA A 154 27.63 6.76 -4.10
N ALA A 155 28.14 7.86 -3.54
CA ALA A 155 27.41 8.66 -2.57
C ALA A 155 26.20 9.36 -3.22
N PHE A 156 24.99 9.06 -2.74
CA PHE A 156 23.77 9.75 -3.19
C PHE A 156 23.81 11.25 -2.89
N GLU A 157 24.47 11.63 -1.80
CA GLU A 157 24.62 13.01 -1.32
C GLU A 157 25.18 13.94 -2.39
N ARG A 158 26.02 13.44 -3.28
CA ARG A 158 26.55 14.20 -4.42
C ARG A 158 25.46 14.76 -5.33
N LEU A 159 24.31 14.09 -5.42
CA LEU A 159 23.20 14.57 -6.25
C LEU A 159 22.58 15.86 -5.71
N HIS A 160 22.59 16.08 -4.40
CA HIS A 160 21.98 17.27 -3.81
C HIS A 160 22.98 18.29 -3.26
N ASP A 161 24.26 17.92 -3.08
CA ASP A 161 25.29 18.81 -2.58
C ASP A 161 26.02 19.59 -3.69
N GLN A 162 26.04 19.05 -4.91
CA GLN A 162 26.69 19.72 -6.04
C GLN A 162 25.90 20.95 -6.48
N PRO A 163 26.59 22.07 -6.80
CA PRO A 163 25.95 23.27 -7.29
C PRO A 163 25.32 23.05 -8.68
N VAL A 164 24.26 23.79 -8.96
CA VAL A 164 23.48 23.69 -10.20
C VAL A 164 23.36 25.06 -10.85
N ASP A 165 23.61 25.13 -12.14
CA ASP A 165 23.23 26.30 -12.93
C ASP A 165 21.70 26.35 -13.07
N GLY A 166 21.09 27.33 -12.38
CA GLY A 166 19.65 27.47 -12.34
C GLY A 166 19.01 27.67 -13.71
N LYS A 167 19.66 28.42 -14.60
CA LYS A 167 19.12 28.64 -15.97
C LYS A 167 19.20 27.37 -16.82
N ALA A 168 20.31 26.64 -16.72
CA ALA A 168 20.45 25.37 -17.40
C ALA A 168 19.46 24.33 -16.88
N ALA A 169 19.20 24.30 -15.56
CA ALA A 169 18.21 23.42 -14.95
C ALA A 169 16.78 23.77 -15.42
N GLU A 170 16.38 25.02 -15.40
CA GLU A 170 15.05 25.46 -15.89
C GLU A 170 14.83 25.06 -17.36
N ALA A 171 15.81 25.32 -18.23
CA ALA A 171 15.72 24.94 -19.64
C ALA A 171 15.61 23.41 -19.83
N LEU A 172 16.39 22.64 -19.08
CA LEU A 172 16.37 21.18 -19.09
C LEU A 172 15.00 20.65 -18.67
N PHE A 173 14.45 21.14 -17.54
CA PHE A 173 13.19 20.68 -16.99
C PHE A 173 12.00 21.06 -17.88
N ALA A 174 12.02 22.25 -18.49
CA ALA A 174 11.01 22.64 -19.45
C ALA A 174 10.98 21.71 -20.68
N ALA A 175 12.17 21.33 -21.18
CA ALA A 175 12.31 20.42 -22.32
C ALA A 175 11.93 18.97 -22.02
N ARG A 176 12.05 18.53 -20.75
CA ARG A 176 11.84 17.14 -20.33
C ARG A 176 10.57 16.92 -19.47
N ARG A 177 9.73 17.95 -19.31
CA ARG A 177 8.51 17.84 -18.50
C ARG A 177 7.59 16.74 -19.04
N PRO A 178 7.18 15.77 -18.23
CA PRO A 178 6.33 14.68 -18.67
C PRO A 178 4.92 15.20 -18.99
N LYS A 179 4.28 14.55 -19.95
CA LYS A 179 2.85 14.76 -20.24
C LYS A 179 1.99 13.97 -19.24
N PRO A 180 0.74 14.36 -19.00
CA PRO A 180 -0.15 13.65 -18.07
C PRO A 180 -0.38 12.16 -18.37
N ASP A 181 -0.23 11.75 -19.63
CA ASP A 181 -0.40 10.37 -20.09
C ASP A 181 0.92 9.58 -20.22
N ASP A 182 2.07 10.22 -19.97
CA ASP A 182 3.33 9.51 -19.93
C ASP A 182 3.37 8.59 -18.70
N ILE A 183 3.99 7.42 -18.85
CA ILE A 183 4.23 6.51 -17.73
C ILE A 183 5.22 7.20 -16.78
N ILE A 184 4.84 7.35 -15.53
CA ILE A 184 5.65 8.02 -14.49
C ILE A 184 6.07 7.08 -13.37
N GLN A 185 5.41 5.93 -13.25
CA GLN A 185 5.67 4.96 -12.20
C GLN A 185 5.51 3.54 -12.72
N VAL A 186 6.41 2.68 -12.28
CA VAL A 186 6.26 1.22 -12.27
C VAL A 186 6.33 0.78 -10.83
N LEU A 187 5.28 0.14 -10.31
CA LEU A 187 5.25 -0.37 -8.94
C LEU A 187 5.02 -1.88 -8.95
N TYR A 188 5.95 -2.64 -8.38
CA TYR A 188 5.85 -4.09 -8.38
C TYR A 188 4.94 -4.60 -7.28
N THR A 189 4.04 -5.52 -7.65
CA THR A 189 3.21 -6.28 -6.71
C THR A 189 3.74 -7.69 -6.58
N SER A 190 3.60 -8.30 -5.39
CA SER A 190 3.83 -9.72 -5.21
C SER A 190 2.75 -10.49 -5.99
N GLY A 191 3.10 -10.99 -7.16
CA GLY A 191 2.18 -11.78 -7.96
C GLY A 191 1.77 -13.07 -7.23
N THR A 192 0.48 -13.40 -7.25
CA THR A 192 -0.05 -14.70 -6.79
C THR A 192 0.48 -15.88 -7.63
N THR A 193 1.14 -15.59 -8.74
CA THR A 193 1.75 -16.55 -9.70
C THR A 193 3.25 -16.75 -9.49
N GLY A 194 3.84 -16.19 -8.42
CA GLY A 194 5.24 -16.38 -8.03
C GLY A 194 6.19 -15.27 -8.51
N GLU A 195 5.98 -14.64 -9.66
CA GLU A 195 6.81 -13.54 -10.14
C GLU A 195 6.12 -12.18 -9.95
N PRO A 196 6.85 -11.15 -9.48
CA PRO A 196 6.30 -9.81 -9.33
C PRO A 196 5.84 -9.21 -10.65
N LYS A 197 4.73 -8.44 -10.63
CA LYS A 197 4.20 -7.72 -11.77
C LYS A 197 4.43 -6.23 -11.60
N GLY A 198 5.02 -5.58 -12.60
CA GLY A 198 5.24 -4.13 -12.60
C GLY A 198 3.99 -3.39 -13.09
N VAL A 199 3.23 -2.81 -12.20
CA VAL A 199 2.02 -2.01 -12.49
C VAL A 199 2.44 -0.63 -12.98
N MET A 200 1.96 -0.22 -14.15
CA MET A 200 2.30 1.06 -14.77
C MET A 200 1.20 2.11 -14.53
N HIS A 201 1.61 3.28 -14.07
CA HIS A 201 0.72 4.42 -13.88
C HIS A 201 1.19 5.67 -14.59
N THR A 202 0.23 6.51 -14.98
CA THR A 202 0.42 7.87 -15.48
C THR A 202 -0.03 8.88 -14.41
N SER A 203 0.30 10.18 -14.62
CA SER A 203 -0.25 11.24 -13.75
C SER A 203 -1.78 11.25 -13.78
N ASN A 204 -2.39 11.04 -14.94
CA ASN A 204 -3.86 11.01 -15.06
C ASN A 204 -4.48 9.87 -14.25
N THR A 205 -3.93 8.65 -14.28
CA THR A 205 -4.50 7.52 -13.52
C THR A 205 -4.40 7.74 -12.02
N GLN A 206 -3.30 8.31 -11.51
CA GLN A 206 -3.10 8.54 -10.08
C GLN A 206 -3.88 9.75 -9.56
N ILE A 207 -3.80 10.89 -10.24
CA ILE A 207 -4.47 12.13 -9.80
C ILE A 207 -5.99 12.02 -9.88
N SER A 208 -6.53 11.27 -10.85
CA SER A 208 -7.98 11.03 -10.93
C SER A 208 -8.55 10.24 -9.76
N ASN A 209 -7.72 9.51 -9.03
CA ASN A 209 -8.10 8.84 -7.79
C ASN A 209 -8.10 9.83 -6.61
N LEU A 210 -7.08 10.68 -6.51
CA LEU A 210 -6.88 11.56 -5.36
C LEU A 210 -8.01 12.59 -5.19
N GLY A 211 -8.52 13.18 -6.26
CA GLY A 211 -9.59 14.18 -6.18
C GLY A 211 -10.85 13.64 -5.48
N PRO A 212 -11.48 12.59 -6.03
CA PRO A 212 -12.65 11.97 -5.41
C PRO A 212 -12.39 11.40 -4.00
N TYR A 213 -11.18 10.92 -3.73
CA TYR A 213 -10.79 10.45 -2.40
C TYR A 213 -10.73 11.58 -1.37
N ILE A 214 -10.10 12.71 -1.74
CA ILE A 214 -10.03 13.93 -0.93
C ILE A 214 -11.44 14.47 -0.64
N GLU A 215 -12.29 14.56 -1.66
CA GLU A 215 -13.68 15.01 -1.52
C GLU A 215 -14.48 14.07 -0.59
N ARG A 216 -14.35 12.75 -0.76
CA ARG A 216 -15.05 11.72 0.03
C ARG A 216 -14.74 11.83 1.52
N LEU A 217 -13.49 12.13 1.88
CA LEU A 217 -13.04 12.18 3.28
C LEU A 217 -12.97 13.62 3.83
N HIS A 218 -13.47 14.61 3.08
CA HIS A 218 -13.45 16.03 3.46
C HIS A 218 -12.06 16.53 3.87
N LEU A 219 -11.03 16.09 3.11
CA LEU A 219 -9.65 16.51 3.35
C LEU A 219 -9.37 17.84 2.66
N SER A 220 -8.44 18.61 3.21
CA SER A 220 -8.09 19.96 2.74
C SER A 220 -6.63 20.29 3.04
N GLY A 221 -6.14 21.43 2.59
CA GLY A 221 -4.81 21.94 2.92
C GLY A 221 -4.59 22.26 4.42
N ARG A 222 -5.63 22.17 5.25
CA ARG A 222 -5.54 22.33 6.72
C ARG A 222 -5.21 21.01 7.43
N ASP A 223 -5.31 19.92 6.72
CA ASP A 223 -5.03 18.59 7.27
C ASP A 223 -3.52 18.35 7.35
N ILE A 224 -3.12 17.49 8.27
CA ILE A 224 -1.75 17.01 8.42
C ILE A 224 -1.83 15.49 8.26
N VAL A 225 -1.06 14.96 7.32
CA VAL A 225 -1.05 13.53 7.02
C VAL A 225 0.00 12.82 7.85
N PHE A 226 -0.37 11.77 8.58
CA PHE A 226 0.59 10.83 9.15
C PHE A 226 0.70 9.60 8.24
N MET A 227 1.93 9.17 7.92
CA MET A 227 2.15 8.01 7.07
C MET A 227 3.29 7.12 7.58
N ALA A 228 2.92 5.95 8.08
CA ALA A 228 3.84 4.87 8.45
C ALA A 228 3.79 3.70 7.45
N SER A 229 2.73 3.61 6.61
CA SER A 229 2.74 2.66 5.50
C SER A 229 3.88 2.99 4.55
N PRO A 230 4.61 1.97 4.01
CA PRO A 230 5.75 2.22 3.14
C PRO A 230 5.38 3.07 1.93
N LEU A 231 6.15 4.12 1.66
CA LEU A 231 6.00 4.94 0.44
C LEU A 231 6.22 4.13 -0.85
N ALA A 232 6.95 3.01 -0.75
CA ALA A 232 7.12 2.05 -1.84
C ALA A 232 5.92 1.08 -2.02
N HIS A 233 4.82 1.32 -1.33
CA HIS A 233 3.52 0.67 -1.52
C HIS A 233 2.50 1.72 -1.96
N GLN A 234 1.51 1.35 -2.80
CA GLN A 234 0.58 2.31 -3.38
C GLN A 234 -0.15 3.17 -2.34
N THR A 235 -0.47 2.61 -1.17
CA THR A 235 -1.06 3.36 -0.05
C THR A 235 -0.15 4.51 0.40
N GLY A 236 1.11 4.22 0.74
CA GLY A 236 2.06 5.24 1.15
C GLY A 236 2.37 6.22 0.03
N PHE A 237 2.52 5.71 -1.20
CA PHE A 237 2.83 6.52 -2.36
C PHE A 237 1.73 7.55 -2.67
N MET A 238 0.51 7.10 -2.85
CA MET A 238 -0.59 8.01 -3.22
C MET A 238 -1.01 8.92 -2.07
N TYR A 239 -1.18 8.37 -0.87
CA TYR A 239 -1.80 9.10 0.24
C TYR A 239 -0.79 9.70 1.23
N GLY A 240 0.48 9.26 1.19
CA GLY A 240 1.57 9.81 2.00
C GLY A 240 2.54 10.70 1.22
N LEU A 241 2.70 10.50 -0.10
CA LEU A 241 3.57 11.33 -0.91
C LEU A 241 2.77 12.31 -1.78
N MET A 242 1.88 11.79 -2.66
CA MET A 242 1.21 12.63 -3.65
C MET A 242 0.13 13.52 -3.03
N MET A 243 -0.73 12.94 -2.18
CA MET A 243 -1.89 13.66 -1.64
C MET A 243 -1.50 14.90 -0.83
N PRO A 244 -0.48 14.90 0.06
CA PRO A 244 -0.05 16.12 0.75
C PRO A 244 0.36 17.24 -0.21
N ILE A 245 1.05 16.93 -1.30
CA ILE A 245 1.45 17.90 -2.32
C ILE A 245 0.21 18.48 -3.04
N VAL A 246 -0.74 17.63 -3.41
CA VAL A 246 -2.01 18.05 -4.04
C VAL A 246 -2.82 18.96 -3.10
N LEU A 247 -2.90 18.62 -1.82
CA LEU A 247 -3.59 19.41 -0.80
C LEU A 247 -2.85 20.71 -0.44
N GLY A 248 -1.52 20.73 -0.53
CA GLY A 248 -0.67 21.80 -0.03
C GLY A 248 -0.51 21.76 1.50
N CYS A 249 -0.57 20.59 2.08
CA CYS A 249 -0.30 20.33 3.49
C CYS A 249 1.04 19.60 3.67
N HIS A 250 1.44 19.31 4.92
CA HIS A 250 2.63 18.51 5.16
C HIS A 250 2.30 17.07 5.57
N VAL A 251 3.29 16.22 5.40
CA VAL A 251 3.26 14.83 5.84
C VAL A 251 4.25 14.59 6.97
N VAL A 252 3.83 13.80 7.95
CA VAL A 252 4.66 13.24 9.01
C VAL A 252 4.95 11.79 8.66
N LEU A 253 6.21 11.49 8.36
CA LEU A 253 6.67 10.17 7.93
C LEU A 253 7.33 9.44 9.09
N GLN A 254 6.95 8.18 9.28
CA GLN A 254 7.65 7.25 10.14
C GLN A 254 8.21 6.11 9.29
N ASP A 255 9.50 5.83 9.39
CA ASP A 255 10.20 4.87 8.54
C ASP A 255 10.17 3.43 9.07
N ILE A 256 10.27 3.24 10.37
CA ILE A 256 10.12 1.96 11.06
C ILE A 256 8.94 2.06 12.02
N TRP A 257 7.95 1.19 11.83
CA TRP A 257 6.78 1.19 12.69
C TRP A 257 7.13 0.95 14.16
N ASN A 258 6.71 1.87 14.99
CA ASN A 258 6.72 1.76 16.44
C ASN A 258 5.54 2.58 16.98
N ARG A 259 4.57 1.92 17.61
CA ARG A 259 3.33 2.55 18.09
C ARG A 259 3.54 3.68 19.09
N LYS A 260 4.55 3.56 19.98
CA LYS A 260 4.86 4.59 20.98
C LYS A 260 5.44 5.84 20.32
N VAL A 261 6.38 5.66 19.40
CA VAL A 261 6.92 6.76 18.59
C VAL A 261 5.82 7.40 17.75
N ALA A 262 4.91 6.61 17.17
CA ALA A 262 3.75 7.14 16.46
C ALA A 262 2.89 8.02 17.39
N ALA A 263 2.57 7.57 18.61
CA ALA A 263 1.81 8.37 19.59
C ALA A 263 2.54 9.68 19.95
N ASP A 264 3.88 9.65 20.08
CA ASP A 264 4.68 10.87 20.30
C ASP A 264 4.62 11.83 19.11
N LEU A 265 4.67 11.31 17.88
CA LEU A 265 4.50 12.09 16.65
C LEU A 265 3.08 12.67 16.55
N PHE A 266 2.04 11.93 16.93
CA PHE A 266 0.67 12.44 16.98
C PHE A 266 0.52 13.57 18.00
N ALA A 267 1.13 13.46 19.17
CA ALA A 267 1.11 14.51 20.19
C ALA A 267 1.86 15.78 19.74
N ALA A 268 3.02 15.62 19.08
CA ALA A 268 3.88 16.73 18.68
C ALA A 268 3.40 17.43 17.40
N GLU A 269 3.11 16.67 16.35
CA GLU A 269 2.81 17.18 15.01
C GLU A 269 1.31 17.33 14.72
N ARG A 270 0.45 16.73 15.55
CA ARG A 270 -1.01 16.83 15.50
C ARG A 270 -1.63 16.39 14.15
N PRO A 271 -1.28 15.22 13.61
CA PRO A 271 -1.90 14.74 12.37
C PRO A 271 -3.42 14.63 12.50
N SER A 272 -4.12 14.97 11.42
CA SER A 272 -5.58 14.90 11.35
C SER A 272 -6.08 13.74 10.49
N PHE A 273 -5.21 13.15 9.69
CA PHE A 273 -5.51 12.04 8.79
C PHE A 273 -4.39 11.01 8.77
N THR A 274 -4.78 9.74 8.68
CA THR A 274 -3.87 8.64 8.34
C THR A 274 -4.61 7.55 7.56
N MET A 275 -3.86 6.80 6.73
CA MET A 275 -4.32 5.58 6.08
C MET A 275 -3.34 4.46 6.32
N ALA A 276 -3.82 3.36 6.89
CA ALA A 276 -2.99 2.20 7.18
C ALA A 276 -3.84 0.92 7.21
N SER A 277 -3.19 -0.24 7.37
CA SER A 277 -3.89 -1.51 7.54
C SER A 277 -4.37 -1.72 8.99
N THR A 278 -5.26 -2.70 9.17
CA THR A 278 -5.90 -3.02 10.46
C THR A 278 -4.91 -3.20 11.63
N PRO A 279 -3.73 -3.83 11.50
CA PRO A 279 -2.76 -3.89 12.60
C PRO A 279 -2.29 -2.53 13.12
N PHE A 280 -2.07 -1.56 12.23
CA PHE A 280 -1.72 -0.20 12.66
C PHE A 280 -2.85 0.48 13.43
N LEU A 281 -4.12 0.24 13.01
CA LEU A 281 -5.28 0.72 13.73
C LEU A 281 -5.34 0.12 15.13
N ALA A 282 -5.11 -1.19 15.27
CA ALA A 282 -5.09 -1.87 16.57
C ALA A 282 -4.01 -1.30 17.49
N ASP A 283 -2.78 -1.18 16.99
CA ASP A 283 -1.64 -0.63 17.75
C ASP A 283 -1.89 0.81 18.21
N LEU A 284 -2.43 1.67 17.33
CA LEU A 284 -2.74 3.06 17.70
C LEU A 284 -3.94 3.14 18.65
N THR A 285 -4.89 2.22 18.56
CA THR A 285 -6.00 2.14 19.50
C THR A 285 -5.49 1.83 20.92
N ASP A 286 -4.58 0.86 21.05
CA ASP A 286 -3.96 0.53 22.33
C ASP A 286 -3.21 1.73 22.94
N GLU A 287 -2.48 2.49 22.12
CA GLU A 287 -1.81 3.72 22.59
C GLU A 287 -2.83 4.84 22.95
N ALA A 288 -3.93 4.94 22.21
CA ALA A 288 -4.97 5.93 22.48
C ALA A 288 -5.75 5.63 23.76
N GLU A 289 -5.91 4.37 24.15
CA GLU A 289 -6.46 3.99 25.46
C GLU A 289 -5.60 4.52 26.62
N ALA A 290 -4.27 4.46 26.46
CA ALA A 290 -3.33 4.94 27.47
C ALA A 290 -3.10 6.47 27.43
N ARG A 291 -3.20 7.07 26.23
CA ARG A 291 -2.82 8.47 25.96
C ARG A 291 -3.81 9.13 24.98
N PRO A 292 -5.09 9.25 25.30
CA PRO A 292 -6.11 9.77 24.37
C PRO A 292 -5.84 11.20 23.92
N GLU A 293 -5.15 12.00 24.76
CA GLU A 293 -4.79 13.38 24.42
C GLU A 293 -3.84 13.49 23.22
N ALA A 294 -3.02 12.48 22.96
CA ALA A 294 -2.09 12.46 21.82
C ALA A 294 -2.84 12.43 20.49
N PHE A 295 -4.03 11.82 20.44
CA PHE A 295 -4.79 11.60 19.23
C PHE A 295 -5.92 12.60 18.98
N ARG A 296 -6.10 13.63 19.82
CA ARG A 296 -7.19 14.62 19.71
C ARG A 296 -7.28 15.35 18.36
N SER A 297 -6.19 15.41 17.62
CA SER A 297 -6.16 16.04 16.29
C SER A 297 -6.65 15.11 15.17
N LEU A 298 -6.62 13.79 15.38
CA LEU A 298 -6.99 12.81 14.38
C LEU A 298 -8.50 12.89 14.10
N ARG A 299 -8.86 13.20 12.85
CA ARG A 299 -10.25 13.29 12.41
C ARG A 299 -10.69 12.02 11.68
N VAL A 300 -9.81 11.48 10.85
CA VAL A 300 -10.10 10.31 10.02
C VAL A 300 -8.94 9.34 10.03
N PHE A 301 -9.24 8.09 10.37
CA PHE A 301 -8.38 6.94 10.13
C PHE A 301 -9.02 6.06 9.06
N LEU A 302 -8.42 5.96 7.86
CA LEU A 302 -8.88 5.02 6.86
C LEU A 302 -8.10 3.71 6.98
N SER A 303 -8.82 2.62 7.23
CA SER A 303 -8.24 1.27 7.27
C SER A 303 -8.55 0.53 5.97
N ALA A 304 -7.54 -0.10 5.38
CA ALA A 304 -7.67 -0.86 4.15
C ALA A 304 -6.74 -2.08 4.13
N GLY A 305 -7.03 -3.05 3.25
CA GLY A 305 -6.18 -4.22 3.01
C GLY A 305 -6.52 -5.45 3.85
N ALA A 306 -7.37 -5.32 4.86
CA ALA A 306 -7.91 -6.43 5.64
C ALA A 306 -9.25 -6.02 6.29
N PRO A 307 -10.16 -6.98 6.58
CA PRO A 307 -11.37 -6.69 7.34
C PRO A 307 -11.06 -6.05 8.70
N ILE A 308 -11.93 -5.13 9.14
CA ILE A 308 -11.78 -4.45 10.43
C ILE A 308 -12.75 -5.09 11.42
N PRO A 309 -12.26 -5.65 12.54
CA PRO A 309 -13.16 -6.19 13.57
C PRO A 309 -14.06 -5.11 14.18
N ARG A 310 -15.36 -5.44 14.41
CA ARG A 310 -16.33 -4.51 15.01
C ARG A 310 -15.87 -3.92 16.34
N VAL A 311 -15.29 -4.75 17.19
CA VAL A 311 -14.77 -4.32 18.51
C VAL A 311 -13.67 -3.28 18.34
N LEU A 312 -12.78 -3.45 17.34
CA LEU A 312 -11.71 -2.52 17.08
C LEU A 312 -12.23 -1.16 16.60
N VAL A 313 -13.23 -1.14 15.71
CA VAL A 313 -13.82 0.13 15.24
C VAL A 313 -14.39 0.92 16.41
N ARG A 314 -15.14 0.25 17.32
CA ARG A 314 -15.70 0.91 18.51
C ARG A 314 -14.62 1.44 19.42
N ARG A 315 -13.66 0.60 19.82
CA ARG A 315 -12.53 1.02 20.67
C ARG A 315 -11.78 2.22 20.06
N ALA A 316 -11.47 2.14 18.78
CA ALA A 316 -10.77 3.21 18.09
C ALA A 316 -11.57 4.52 18.07
N THR A 317 -12.87 4.46 17.79
CA THR A 317 -13.74 5.64 17.82
C THR A 317 -13.82 6.25 19.22
N ASP A 318 -14.01 5.41 20.25
CA ASP A 318 -14.16 5.87 21.64
C ASP A 318 -12.89 6.53 22.19
N HIS A 319 -11.70 5.98 21.87
CA HIS A 319 -10.43 6.46 22.42
C HIS A 319 -9.72 7.52 21.58
N MET A 320 -9.83 7.46 20.25
CA MET A 320 -9.22 8.46 19.38
C MET A 320 -10.15 9.65 19.07
N GLY A 321 -11.48 9.48 19.21
CA GLY A 321 -12.47 10.46 18.77
C GLY A 321 -12.50 10.67 17.25
N ALA A 322 -11.91 9.74 16.48
CA ALA A 322 -11.77 9.83 15.03
C ALA A 322 -12.83 9.01 14.30
N THR A 323 -13.22 9.45 13.11
CA THR A 323 -13.98 8.62 12.18
C THR A 323 -13.11 7.50 11.65
N ILE A 324 -13.51 6.25 11.90
CA ILE A 324 -12.87 5.08 11.31
C ILE A 324 -13.56 4.77 10.00
N ALA A 325 -12.85 4.96 8.89
CA ALA A 325 -13.33 4.64 7.56
C ALA A 325 -12.72 3.33 7.07
N SER A 326 -13.47 2.60 6.25
CA SER A 326 -13.01 1.41 5.54
C SER A 326 -12.89 1.69 4.05
N GLY A 327 -11.94 1.04 3.40
CA GLY A 327 -11.80 1.13 1.95
C GLY A 327 -11.13 -0.10 1.35
N TRP A 328 -11.41 -0.30 0.07
CA TRP A 328 -10.75 -1.33 -0.73
C TRP A 328 -10.12 -0.72 -1.98
N GLY A 329 -9.01 -1.30 -2.37
CA GLY A 329 -8.27 -0.93 -3.57
C GLY A 329 -7.04 -1.80 -3.76
N MET A 330 -6.35 -1.58 -4.85
CA MET A 330 -5.14 -2.34 -5.21
C MET A 330 -4.11 -1.40 -5.84
N THR A 331 -2.92 -1.93 -6.09
CA THR A 331 -1.87 -1.18 -6.78
C THR A 331 -2.33 -0.70 -8.15
N GLU A 332 -3.16 -1.51 -8.82
CA GLU A 332 -3.66 -1.28 -10.18
C GLU A 332 -4.65 -0.10 -10.30
N ASN A 333 -5.23 0.37 -9.19
CA ASN A 333 -6.27 1.42 -9.26
C ASN A 333 -6.34 2.40 -8.08
N GLY A 334 -5.46 2.23 -7.07
CA GLY A 334 -5.58 2.99 -5.84
C GLY A 334 -6.84 2.60 -5.06
N ALA A 335 -7.40 3.50 -4.25
CA ALA A 335 -8.67 3.27 -3.58
C ALA A 335 -9.82 3.27 -4.60
N VAL A 336 -10.60 2.21 -4.63
CA VAL A 336 -11.79 2.09 -5.49
C VAL A 336 -13.06 2.38 -4.70
N THR A 337 -13.13 1.81 -3.50
CA THR A 337 -14.27 2.02 -2.59
C THR A 337 -13.79 2.58 -1.27
N VAL A 338 -14.60 3.46 -0.69
CA VAL A 338 -14.35 4.10 0.62
C VAL A 338 -15.70 4.37 1.28
N THR A 339 -15.84 4.10 2.58
CA THR A 339 -17.00 4.53 3.38
C THR A 339 -17.02 6.06 3.49
N LYS A 340 -18.19 6.63 3.71
CA LYS A 340 -18.35 8.07 3.90
C LYS A 340 -18.16 8.42 5.38
N PRO A 341 -17.62 9.60 5.71
CA PRO A 341 -17.54 10.05 7.11
C PRO A 341 -18.92 10.13 7.81
N GLU A 342 -19.99 10.34 7.03
CA GLU A 342 -21.36 10.45 7.51
C GLU A 342 -22.05 9.09 7.67
N ASP A 343 -21.43 8.02 7.20
CA ASP A 343 -21.98 6.66 7.34
C ASP A 343 -22.03 6.27 8.83
N PRO A 344 -23.03 5.48 9.24
CA PRO A 344 -23.01 4.90 10.56
C PRO A 344 -21.77 4.00 10.74
N PRO A 345 -21.21 3.90 11.97
CA PRO A 345 -19.98 3.15 12.23
C PRO A 345 -20.01 1.69 11.76
N GLU A 346 -21.19 1.11 11.65
CA GLU A 346 -21.42 -0.23 11.14
C GLU A 346 -20.86 -0.43 9.72
N LYS A 347 -20.98 0.58 8.86
CA LYS A 347 -20.48 0.49 7.48
C LYS A 347 -18.97 0.25 7.43
N ALA A 348 -18.21 0.76 8.42
CA ALA A 348 -16.75 0.58 8.47
C ALA A 348 -16.30 -0.86 8.76
N PHE A 349 -17.12 -1.68 9.43
CA PHE A 349 -16.77 -3.08 9.72
C PHE A 349 -17.64 -4.10 8.97
N GLU A 350 -18.77 -3.70 8.42
CA GLU A 350 -19.64 -4.56 7.61
C GLU A 350 -19.35 -4.48 6.13
N THR A 351 -18.71 -3.39 5.67
CA THR A 351 -18.41 -3.16 4.26
C THR A 351 -16.97 -2.70 4.05
N ASP A 352 -16.53 -2.71 2.80
CA ASP A 352 -15.27 -2.13 2.33
C ASP A 352 -15.53 -0.82 1.57
N GLY A 353 -16.65 -0.15 1.86
CA GLY A 353 -17.08 1.12 1.29
C GLY A 353 -17.87 1.02 -0.02
N CYS A 354 -18.25 2.17 -0.54
CA CYS A 354 -18.91 2.29 -1.85
C CYS A 354 -17.98 3.00 -2.86
N PRO A 355 -18.20 2.82 -4.18
CA PRO A 355 -17.31 3.34 -5.22
C PRO A 355 -17.07 4.84 -5.10
N LEU A 356 -15.82 5.23 -5.29
CA LEU A 356 -15.45 6.64 -5.47
C LEU A 356 -15.99 7.18 -6.81
N PRO A 357 -16.35 8.45 -6.90
CA PRO A 357 -16.70 9.06 -8.18
C PRO A 357 -15.62 8.82 -9.24
N GLY A 358 -16.02 8.32 -10.40
CA GLY A 358 -15.10 7.95 -11.49
C GLY A 358 -14.69 6.48 -11.50
N MET A 359 -15.11 5.71 -10.50
CA MET A 359 -14.95 4.27 -10.44
C MET A 359 -16.32 3.58 -10.53
N GLU A 360 -16.34 2.46 -11.22
CA GLU A 360 -17.49 1.57 -11.34
C GLU A 360 -17.06 0.17 -10.88
N VAL A 361 -17.93 -0.51 -10.17
CA VAL A 361 -17.72 -1.89 -9.73
C VAL A 361 -18.91 -2.76 -10.13
N ARG A 362 -18.65 -4.01 -10.44
CA ARG A 362 -19.68 -5.02 -10.63
C ARG A 362 -19.21 -6.37 -10.08
N VAL A 363 -20.17 -7.18 -9.65
CA VAL A 363 -19.93 -8.57 -9.29
C VAL A 363 -20.52 -9.45 -10.40
N VAL A 364 -19.75 -10.43 -10.86
CA VAL A 364 -20.14 -11.28 -12.00
C VAL A 364 -20.02 -12.77 -11.68
N ASP A 365 -20.82 -13.56 -12.37
CA ASP A 365 -20.73 -15.02 -12.36
C ASP A 365 -19.52 -15.53 -13.18
N PRO A 366 -19.23 -16.85 -13.23
CA PRO A 366 -18.16 -17.40 -14.07
C PRO A 366 -18.28 -17.13 -15.57
N ALA A 367 -19.47 -16.76 -16.06
CA ALA A 367 -19.73 -16.41 -17.46
C ALA A 367 -19.74 -14.89 -17.71
N ASP A 368 -19.19 -14.09 -16.79
CA ASP A 368 -19.11 -12.62 -16.83
C ASP A 368 -20.49 -11.91 -16.82
N ARG A 369 -21.56 -12.57 -16.42
CA ARG A 369 -22.89 -11.96 -16.29
C ARG A 369 -23.00 -11.26 -14.93
N PRO A 370 -23.47 -10.00 -14.89
CA PRO A 370 -23.71 -9.29 -13.63
C PRO A 370 -24.69 -10.05 -12.72
N LEU A 371 -24.35 -10.12 -11.43
CA LEU A 371 -25.16 -10.73 -10.38
C LEU A 371 -26.05 -9.68 -9.71
N ALA A 372 -27.13 -10.15 -9.05
CA ALA A 372 -28.01 -9.30 -8.28
C ALA A 372 -27.36 -8.83 -6.96
N ALA A 373 -27.93 -7.78 -6.36
CA ALA A 373 -27.49 -7.29 -5.06
C ALA A 373 -27.51 -8.40 -3.99
N GLY A 374 -26.42 -8.52 -3.22
CA GLY A 374 -26.24 -9.52 -2.18
C GLY A 374 -25.66 -10.86 -2.66
N GLU A 375 -25.64 -11.14 -3.97
CA GLU A 375 -25.03 -12.34 -4.50
C GLU A 375 -23.49 -12.21 -4.56
N GLU A 376 -22.80 -13.33 -4.30
CA GLU A 376 -21.33 -13.38 -4.33
C GLU A 376 -20.82 -13.80 -5.69
N GLY A 377 -19.77 -13.12 -6.16
CA GLY A 377 -19.09 -13.47 -7.38
C GLY A 377 -17.75 -12.74 -7.53
N ARG A 378 -17.17 -12.80 -8.76
CA ARG A 378 -15.91 -12.13 -9.07
C ARG A 378 -16.11 -10.61 -9.15
N LEU A 379 -15.25 -9.87 -8.46
CA LEU A 379 -15.27 -8.41 -8.50
C LEU A 379 -14.52 -7.88 -9.72
N GLN A 380 -15.21 -7.08 -10.51
CA GLN A 380 -14.64 -6.36 -11.64
C GLN A 380 -14.76 -4.85 -11.43
N VAL A 381 -13.74 -4.12 -11.89
CA VAL A 381 -13.60 -2.68 -11.69
C VAL A 381 -13.34 -1.98 -13.02
N ARG A 382 -14.00 -0.86 -13.24
CA ARG A 382 -13.75 0.02 -14.38
C ARG A 382 -13.70 1.48 -13.90
N GLY A 383 -12.72 2.25 -14.38
CA GLY A 383 -12.68 3.67 -13.99
C GLY A 383 -11.47 4.44 -14.46
N SER A 384 -11.45 5.70 -14.02
CA SER A 384 -10.43 6.68 -14.43
C SER A 384 -9.06 6.41 -13.82
N SER A 385 -8.99 5.72 -12.69
CA SER A 385 -7.75 5.43 -11.98
C SER A 385 -7.16 4.04 -12.28
N ASN A 386 -7.82 3.22 -13.11
CA ASN A 386 -7.24 1.96 -13.52
C ASN A 386 -5.89 2.19 -14.23
N PHE A 387 -4.94 1.33 -13.89
CA PHE A 387 -3.59 1.34 -14.43
C PHE A 387 -3.54 1.24 -15.97
N VAL A 388 -2.39 1.53 -16.54
CA VAL A 388 -2.20 1.44 -18.00
C VAL A 388 -2.02 -0.02 -18.44
N GLY A 389 -1.41 -0.83 -17.59
CA GLY A 389 -1.12 -2.24 -17.85
C GLY A 389 0.10 -2.70 -17.04
N TYR A 390 0.46 -3.97 -17.21
CA TYR A 390 1.67 -4.53 -16.61
C TYR A 390 2.86 -4.40 -17.56
N LEU A 391 3.97 -3.92 -17.02
CA LEU A 391 5.23 -3.75 -17.76
C LEU A 391 5.62 -5.07 -18.45
N LYS A 392 5.77 -5.03 -19.78
CA LYS A 392 6.18 -6.17 -20.62
C LYS A 392 5.31 -7.44 -20.48
N ARG A 393 4.12 -7.33 -19.89
CA ARG A 393 3.22 -8.46 -19.65
C ARG A 393 1.76 -8.14 -19.98
N PRO A 394 1.45 -7.79 -21.25
CA PRO A 394 0.09 -7.38 -21.64
C PRO A 394 -0.94 -8.51 -21.44
N ASP A 395 -0.53 -9.77 -21.54
CA ASP A 395 -1.42 -10.94 -21.38
C ASP A 395 -2.00 -11.06 -19.95
N PHE A 396 -1.39 -10.38 -18.96
CA PHE A 396 -1.87 -10.37 -17.58
C PHE A 396 -2.82 -9.20 -17.28
N ASN A 397 -3.08 -8.31 -18.23
CA ASN A 397 -3.85 -7.09 -17.95
C ASN A 397 -5.29 -7.37 -17.48
N ALA A 398 -5.86 -8.53 -17.82
CA ALA A 398 -7.20 -8.99 -17.40
C ALA A 398 -8.29 -7.90 -17.55
N VAL A 399 -8.19 -7.09 -18.60
CA VAL A 399 -9.14 -6.01 -18.93
C VAL A 399 -9.91 -6.43 -20.18
N ASP A 400 -11.23 -6.46 -20.09
CA ASP A 400 -12.10 -6.80 -21.23
C ASP A 400 -12.26 -5.65 -22.24
N ALA A 401 -12.97 -5.91 -23.33
CA ALA A 401 -13.21 -4.92 -24.39
C ALA A 401 -14.02 -3.69 -23.92
N GLU A 402 -14.78 -3.81 -22.83
CA GLU A 402 -15.54 -2.72 -22.21
C GLU A 402 -14.73 -1.94 -21.17
N GLY A 403 -13.50 -2.37 -20.88
CA GLY A 403 -12.58 -1.78 -19.93
C GLY A 403 -12.77 -2.24 -18.47
N TRP A 404 -13.46 -3.35 -18.23
CA TRP A 404 -13.56 -3.99 -16.94
C TRP A 404 -12.30 -4.80 -16.64
N PHE A 405 -11.70 -4.51 -15.50
CA PHE A 405 -10.55 -5.22 -14.97
C PHE A 405 -11.01 -6.26 -13.95
N ASP A 406 -10.64 -7.52 -14.15
CA ASP A 406 -10.88 -8.58 -13.17
C ASP A 406 -9.84 -8.49 -12.06
N THR A 407 -10.31 -8.23 -10.84
CA THR A 407 -9.44 -7.98 -9.69
C THR A 407 -8.85 -9.25 -9.08
N GLY A 408 -9.48 -10.39 -9.37
CA GLY A 408 -9.22 -11.67 -8.71
C GLY A 408 -9.75 -11.75 -7.28
N ASP A 409 -10.49 -10.73 -6.81
CA ASP A 409 -11.20 -10.75 -5.53
C ASP A 409 -12.65 -11.22 -5.73
N LEU A 410 -13.21 -11.84 -4.70
CA LEU A 410 -14.63 -12.13 -4.58
C LEU A 410 -15.28 -11.07 -3.72
N ALA A 411 -16.52 -10.72 -4.08
CA ALA A 411 -17.27 -9.71 -3.35
C ALA A 411 -18.77 -9.90 -3.44
N ARG A 412 -19.49 -9.18 -2.58
CA ARG A 412 -20.93 -8.90 -2.68
C ARG A 412 -21.13 -7.39 -2.73
N ILE A 413 -22.15 -6.95 -3.42
CA ILE A 413 -22.59 -5.55 -3.42
C ILE A 413 -24.00 -5.52 -2.86
N ASP A 414 -24.23 -4.73 -1.81
CA ASP A 414 -25.55 -4.59 -1.21
C ASP A 414 -26.49 -3.70 -2.05
N SER A 415 -27.74 -3.57 -1.64
CA SER A 415 -28.77 -2.75 -2.32
C SER A 415 -28.48 -1.25 -2.27
N GLU A 416 -27.58 -0.81 -1.38
CA GLU A 416 -27.14 0.59 -1.26
C GLU A 416 -25.84 0.87 -2.04
N GLY A 417 -25.26 -0.17 -2.69
CA GLY A 417 -24.04 -0.07 -3.48
C GLY A 417 -22.73 -0.19 -2.69
N TYR A 418 -22.80 -0.65 -1.43
CA TYR A 418 -21.58 -0.93 -0.66
C TYR A 418 -21.04 -2.31 -1.00
N VAL A 419 -19.72 -2.37 -1.15
CA VAL A 419 -18.98 -3.58 -1.48
C VAL A 419 -18.55 -4.28 -0.18
N ARG A 420 -18.64 -5.59 -0.14
CA ARG A 420 -17.98 -6.43 0.86
C ARG A 420 -17.09 -7.43 0.16
N ILE A 421 -15.79 -7.34 0.39
CA ILE A 421 -14.83 -8.34 -0.07
C ILE A 421 -15.00 -9.61 0.76
N THR A 422 -15.31 -10.71 0.10
CA THR A 422 -15.56 -12.01 0.73
C THR A 422 -14.38 -12.97 0.62
N GLY A 423 -13.42 -12.66 -0.26
CA GLY A 423 -12.22 -13.48 -0.40
C GLY A 423 -11.43 -13.17 -1.67
N ARG A 424 -10.50 -14.06 -1.98
CA ARG A 424 -9.82 -14.09 -3.27
C ARG A 424 -10.17 -15.35 -4.01
N ALA A 425 -10.43 -15.25 -5.30
CA ALA A 425 -10.75 -16.39 -6.14
C ALA A 425 -9.68 -17.52 -6.06
N LYS A 426 -8.42 -17.15 -5.82
CA LYS A 426 -7.29 -18.10 -5.65
C LYS A 426 -7.07 -18.60 -4.23
N ASP A 427 -7.75 -18.00 -3.25
CA ASP A 427 -7.65 -18.38 -1.83
C ASP A 427 -8.90 -19.15 -1.36
N ILE A 428 -9.83 -19.46 -2.27
CA ILE A 428 -10.98 -20.33 -1.98
C ILE A 428 -10.43 -21.71 -1.60
N ILE A 429 -10.97 -22.27 -0.54
CA ILE A 429 -10.74 -23.67 -0.17
C ILE A 429 -11.94 -24.47 -0.69
N ILE A 430 -11.69 -25.39 -1.61
CA ILE A 430 -12.76 -26.23 -2.20
C ILE A 430 -12.74 -27.58 -1.50
N ARG A 431 -13.57 -27.72 -0.48
CA ARG A 431 -13.67 -28.93 0.34
C ARG A 431 -14.81 -29.82 -0.16
N GLY A 432 -14.47 -30.90 -0.84
CA GLY A 432 -15.48 -31.86 -1.33
C GLY A 432 -16.50 -31.27 -2.31
N GLY A 433 -16.10 -30.23 -3.04
CA GLY A 433 -16.96 -29.48 -3.97
C GLY A 433 -17.69 -28.28 -3.39
N GLU A 434 -17.54 -28.03 -2.07
CA GLU A 434 -18.10 -26.85 -1.39
C GLU A 434 -17.01 -25.80 -1.12
N ASN A 435 -17.32 -24.54 -1.36
CA ASN A 435 -16.45 -23.42 -1.08
C ASN A 435 -16.53 -23.04 0.40
N ILE A 436 -15.38 -23.00 1.09
CA ILE A 436 -15.30 -22.50 2.45
C ILE A 436 -15.18 -20.97 2.41
N PRO A 437 -16.03 -20.21 3.12
CA PRO A 437 -15.97 -18.75 3.20
C PRO A 437 -14.83 -18.31 4.13
N VAL A 438 -13.58 -18.45 3.67
CA VAL A 438 -12.36 -18.30 4.48
C VAL A 438 -12.32 -17.00 5.26
N VAL A 439 -12.65 -15.87 4.61
CA VAL A 439 -12.59 -14.53 5.25
C VAL A 439 -13.62 -14.41 6.39
N GLU A 440 -14.80 -15.00 6.21
CA GLU A 440 -15.83 -15.04 7.26
C GLU A 440 -15.35 -15.85 8.46
N ILE A 441 -14.84 -17.06 8.19
CA ILE A 441 -14.34 -17.95 9.27
C ILE A 441 -13.14 -17.31 9.99
N GLU A 442 -12.20 -16.71 9.28
CA GLU A 442 -11.10 -15.92 9.89
C GLU A 442 -11.63 -14.81 10.79
N GLY A 443 -12.63 -14.05 10.30
CA GLY A 443 -13.25 -12.98 11.07
C GLY A 443 -13.98 -13.47 12.32
N LEU A 444 -14.49 -14.69 12.32
CA LEU A 444 -15.08 -15.32 13.50
C LEU A 444 -14.01 -15.83 14.47
N VAL A 445 -13.00 -16.55 13.98
CA VAL A 445 -11.88 -17.04 14.81
C VAL A 445 -11.14 -15.88 15.49
N TYR A 446 -11.00 -14.73 14.81
CA TYR A 446 -10.40 -13.53 15.40
C TYR A 446 -11.17 -13.00 16.64
N LYS A 447 -12.44 -13.36 16.82
CA LYS A 447 -13.23 -12.99 18.02
C LYS A 447 -12.97 -13.90 19.21
N HIS A 448 -12.22 -14.98 19.04
CA HIS A 448 -11.87 -15.87 20.16
C HIS A 448 -11.02 -15.11 21.19
N PRO A 449 -11.33 -15.23 22.50
CA PRO A 449 -10.71 -14.42 23.54
C PRO A 449 -9.17 -14.58 23.63
N ASP A 450 -8.65 -15.76 23.28
CA ASP A 450 -7.24 -16.11 23.44
C ASP A 450 -6.43 -16.06 22.14
N ILE A 451 -7.07 -15.76 21.00
CA ILE A 451 -6.41 -15.61 19.70
C ILE A 451 -6.10 -14.15 19.47
N ASN A 452 -4.86 -13.90 19.01
CA ASN A 452 -4.39 -12.57 18.65
C ASN A 452 -4.50 -12.34 17.13
N ASP A 453 -4.25 -13.39 16.32
CA ASP A 453 -4.25 -13.30 14.87
C ASP A 453 -4.55 -14.66 14.23
N VAL A 454 -5.10 -14.64 13.00
CA VAL A 454 -5.48 -15.85 12.29
C VAL A 454 -5.34 -15.71 10.78
N ALA A 455 -4.93 -16.80 10.13
CA ALA A 455 -5.03 -16.98 8.68
C ALA A 455 -5.40 -18.43 8.37
N ILE A 456 -6.39 -18.61 7.50
CA ILE A 456 -6.83 -19.95 7.07
C ILE A 456 -6.44 -20.15 5.61
N VAL A 457 -5.83 -21.28 5.32
CA VAL A 457 -5.37 -21.65 3.97
C VAL A 457 -5.78 -23.08 3.62
N ALA A 458 -5.79 -23.36 2.31
CA ALA A 458 -6.00 -24.71 1.82
C ALA A 458 -4.84 -25.62 2.19
N MET A 459 -5.18 -26.81 2.67
CA MET A 459 -4.30 -27.95 2.88
C MET A 459 -4.77 -29.09 1.96
N PRO A 460 -3.90 -29.74 1.17
CA PRO A 460 -4.29 -30.82 0.27
C PRO A 460 -4.89 -32.02 1.03
N ASP A 461 -5.91 -32.63 0.44
CA ASP A 461 -6.54 -33.84 0.95
C ASP A 461 -6.93 -34.78 -0.19
N ASP A 462 -6.49 -36.04 -0.14
CA ASP A 462 -6.70 -37.03 -1.21
C ASP A 462 -8.18 -37.35 -1.47
N ARG A 463 -9.05 -37.18 -0.48
CA ARG A 463 -10.48 -37.50 -0.59
C ARG A 463 -11.35 -36.30 -0.93
N LEU A 464 -11.07 -35.15 -0.32
CA LEU A 464 -11.90 -33.96 -0.42
C LEU A 464 -11.31 -32.88 -1.34
N GLY A 465 -10.12 -33.13 -1.90
CA GLY A 465 -9.34 -32.17 -2.65
C GLY A 465 -8.58 -31.23 -1.73
N GLU A 466 -9.31 -30.47 -0.91
CA GLU A 466 -8.73 -29.52 0.04
C GLU A 466 -9.45 -29.58 1.40
N ARG A 467 -8.72 -29.17 2.46
CA ARG A 467 -9.23 -28.92 3.82
C ARG A 467 -8.74 -27.59 4.34
N ALA A 468 -9.39 -27.05 5.34
CA ALA A 468 -9.00 -25.81 5.98
C ALA A 468 -7.96 -26.05 7.07
N CYS A 469 -6.79 -25.41 6.94
CA CYS A 469 -5.76 -25.33 7.96
C CYS A 469 -5.70 -23.90 8.51
N ALA A 470 -5.97 -23.73 9.82
CA ALA A 470 -5.85 -22.46 10.51
C ALA A 470 -4.46 -22.28 11.08
N PHE A 471 -3.82 -21.15 10.78
CA PHE A 471 -2.60 -20.67 11.42
C PHE A 471 -2.98 -19.53 12.35
N ILE A 472 -2.62 -19.62 13.62
CA ILE A 472 -2.96 -18.60 14.62
C ILE A 472 -1.71 -18.11 15.36
N THR A 473 -1.83 -16.92 15.96
CA THR A 473 -1.01 -16.50 17.09
C THR A 473 -1.89 -16.36 18.31
N THR A 474 -1.39 -16.72 19.49
CA THR A 474 -2.15 -16.66 20.75
C THR A 474 -1.74 -15.44 21.59
N LYS A 475 -2.59 -15.05 22.52
CA LYS A 475 -2.23 -14.06 23.53
C LYS A 475 -1.19 -14.61 24.49
N PRO A 476 -0.32 -13.80 25.08
CA PRO A 476 0.70 -14.27 26.01
C PRO A 476 0.11 -15.07 27.17
N GLY A 477 0.64 -16.28 27.38
CA GLY A 477 0.25 -17.15 28.47
C GLY A 477 -1.06 -17.94 28.26
N THR A 478 -1.60 -17.95 27.03
CA THR A 478 -2.76 -18.77 26.68
C THR A 478 -2.38 -19.96 25.79
N GLU A 479 -3.04 -21.07 25.98
CA GLU A 479 -2.97 -22.26 25.12
C GLU A 479 -4.31 -22.42 24.40
N VAL A 480 -4.27 -22.65 23.09
CA VAL A 480 -5.46 -22.82 22.24
C VAL A 480 -5.29 -24.11 21.45
N THR A 481 -6.26 -24.98 21.48
CA THR A 481 -6.29 -26.23 20.71
C THR A 481 -7.25 -26.13 19.52
N LEU A 482 -7.14 -27.04 18.56
CA LEU A 482 -8.14 -27.17 17.47
C LEU A 482 -9.56 -27.40 18.03
N GLY A 483 -9.68 -28.15 19.14
CA GLY A 483 -10.94 -28.37 19.84
C GLY A 483 -11.58 -27.07 20.33
N ASP A 484 -10.79 -26.15 20.90
CA ASP A 484 -11.28 -24.84 21.37
C ASP A 484 -11.80 -23.99 20.22
N VAL A 485 -11.02 -23.91 19.12
CA VAL A 485 -11.41 -23.14 17.93
C VAL A 485 -12.70 -23.70 17.31
N THR A 486 -12.79 -25.02 17.15
CA THR A 486 -13.98 -25.67 16.56
C THR A 486 -15.20 -25.59 17.48
N ALA A 487 -15.03 -25.72 18.79
CA ALA A 487 -16.10 -25.53 19.76
C ALA A 487 -16.59 -24.06 19.75
N PHE A 488 -15.67 -23.10 19.71
CA PHE A 488 -16.03 -21.68 19.61
C PHE A 488 -16.84 -21.39 18.33
N LEU A 489 -16.36 -21.83 17.15
CA LEU A 489 -17.10 -21.64 15.89
C LEU A 489 -18.45 -22.35 15.90
N SER A 490 -18.53 -23.55 16.48
CA SER A 490 -19.79 -24.29 16.62
C SER A 490 -20.79 -23.59 17.54
N SER A 491 -20.32 -22.87 18.57
CA SER A 491 -21.18 -22.05 19.43
C SER A 491 -21.77 -20.82 18.70
N LEU A 492 -21.21 -20.48 17.54
CA LEU A 492 -21.71 -19.43 16.64
C LEU A 492 -22.56 -20.00 15.49
N ASP A 493 -23.05 -21.24 15.61
CA ASP A 493 -23.85 -21.97 14.62
C ASP A 493 -23.19 -22.15 13.24
N ILE A 494 -21.84 -22.16 13.19
CA ILE A 494 -21.10 -22.40 11.95
C ILE A 494 -21.20 -23.86 11.55
N THR A 495 -21.55 -24.08 10.27
CA THR A 495 -21.66 -25.43 9.73
C THR A 495 -20.34 -26.21 9.83
N LYS A 496 -20.43 -27.50 10.15
CA LYS A 496 -19.29 -28.38 10.37
C LYS A 496 -18.30 -28.41 9.19
N ASN A 497 -18.80 -28.24 7.96
CA ASN A 497 -17.98 -28.26 6.75
C ASN A 497 -17.04 -27.06 6.63
N TYR A 498 -17.30 -25.96 7.36
CA TYR A 498 -16.48 -24.74 7.34
C TYR A 498 -15.46 -24.69 8.48
N LEU A 499 -15.52 -25.62 9.43
CA LEU A 499 -14.59 -25.66 10.54
C LEU A 499 -13.18 -26.03 10.07
N PRO A 500 -12.14 -25.40 10.61
CA PRO A 500 -10.76 -25.84 10.37
C PRO A 500 -10.55 -27.28 10.83
N GLU A 501 -9.77 -28.03 10.08
CA GLU A 501 -9.49 -29.45 10.36
C GLU A 501 -8.02 -29.64 10.80
N ARG A 502 -7.25 -28.54 10.81
CA ARG A 502 -5.91 -28.47 11.38
C ARG A 502 -5.68 -27.09 11.97
N LEU A 503 -4.91 -27.02 13.05
CA LEU A 503 -4.46 -25.81 13.73
C LEU A 503 -2.94 -25.81 13.86
N GLU A 504 -2.31 -24.74 13.44
CA GLU A 504 -0.90 -24.45 13.64
C GLU A 504 -0.75 -23.16 14.44
N ILE A 505 0.05 -23.20 15.49
CA ILE A 505 0.34 -22.04 16.33
C ILE A 505 1.74 -21.53 15.97
N LEU A 506 1.83 -20.26 15.62
CA LEU A 506 3.08 -19.59 15.28
C LEU A 506 3.34 -18.45 16.27
N ASP A 507 4.61 -18.12 16.51
CA ASP A 507 4.98 -16.93 17.29
C ASP A 507 4.51 -15.67 16.59
N GLU A 508 4.63 -15.62 15.25
CA GLU A 508 4.10 -14.55 14.40
C GLU A 508 3.66 -15.10 13.03
N LEU A 509 2.61 -14.50 12.46
CA LEU A 509 2.21 -14.80 11.09
C LEU A 509 3.11 -14.04 10.10
N PRO A 510 3.53 -14.68 8.99
CA PRO A 510 4.36 -14.02 7.98
C PRO A 510 3.59 -12.87 7.34
N ARG A 511 4.16 -11.65 7.39
CA ARG A 511 3.52 -10.45 6.87
C ARG A 511 4.37 -9.74 5.83
N THR A 512 3.70 -8.98 4.97
CA THR A 512 4.35 -7.98 4.12
C THR A 512 4.74 -6.77 4.97
N ALA A 513 5.58 -5.88 4.43
CA ALA A 513 5.92 -4.61 5.07
C ALA A 513 4.70 -3.69 5.29
N SER A 514 3.63 -3.87 4.50
CA SER A 514 2.35 -3.18 4.68
C SER A 514 1.44 -3.83 5.73
N GLY A 515 1.92 -4.86 6.46
CA GLY A 515 1.18 -5.57 7.50
C GLY A 515 0.26 -6.68 7.01
N LYS A 516 0.18 -6.95 5.70
CA LYS A 516 -0.70 -7.98 5.13
C LYS A 516 -0.11 -9.37 5.30
N ILE A 517 -0.92 -10.33 5.76
CA ILE A 517 -0.50 -11.74 5.91
C ILE A 517 -0.14 -12.36 4.56
N GLN A 518 1.01 -13.03 4.51
CA GLN A 518 1.51 -13.72 3.32
C GLN A 518 0.96 -15.15 3.25
N LYS A 519 -0.34 -15.31 2.94
CA LYS A 519 -1.01 -16.62 2.88
C LYS A 519 -0.30 -17.62 1.95
N PHE A 520 0.43 -17.16 0.93
CA PHE A 520 1.19 -18.05 0.06
C PHE A 520 2.27 -18.84 0.82
N ARG A 521 2.92 -18.22 1.82
CA ARG A 521 3.90 -18.92 2.67
C ARG A 521 3.23 -19.96 3.56
N LEU A 522 2.07 -19.60 4.13
CA LEU A 522 1.29 -20.53 4.93
C LEU A 522 0.78 -21.72 4.09
N ARG A 523 0.37 -21.48 2.84
CA ARG A 523 0.02 -22.56 1.91
C ARG A 523 1.20 -23.49 1.59
N GLU A 524 2.41 -22.95 1.40
CA GLU A 524 3.60 -23.79 1.21
C GLU A 524 3.86 -24.66 2.45
N MET A 525 3.68 -24.14 3.66
CA MET A 525 3.77 -24.93 4.89
C MET A 525 2.69 -26.02 4.95
N ALA A 526 1.45 -25.68 4.60
CA ALA A 526 0.31 -26.58 4.63
C ALA A 526 0.38 -27.72 3.59
N LYS A 527 1.16 -27.59 2.51
CA LYS A 527 1.27 -28.62 1.45
C LYS A 527 1.74 -29.99 1.94
N THR A 528 2.54 -30.02 2.99
CA THR A 528 3.10 -31.27 3.55
C THR A 528 2.38 -31.73 4.79
N MET A 529 1.34 -31.00 5.23
CA MET A 529 0.58 -31.28 6.45
C MET A 529 -0.56 -32.25 6.17
N LYS A 530 -1.00 -32.97 7.21
CA LYS A 530 -2.15 -33.88 7.17
C LYS A 530 -3.21 -33.45 8.19
N PRO A 531 -4.49 -33.75 7.96
CA PRO A 531 -5.54 -33.51 8.94
C PRO A 531 -5.29 -34.27 10.25
N GLY A 532 -5.55 -33.63 11.39
CA GLY A 532 -5.61 -34.32 12.69
C GLY A 532 -4.27 -34.70 13.31
N GLU A 533 -3.15 -34.13 12.86
CA GLU A 533 -1.86 -34.22 13.58
C GLU A 533 -1.65 -33.04 14.50
#